data_de64a401a727f27371b8d94ded129666
#
_entry.id   de64a401a727f27371b8d94ded129666
#
_cell.length_a   1.000
_cell.length_b   1.000
_cell.length_c   1.000
_cell.angle_alpha   90.00
_cell.angle_beta   90.00
_cell.angle_gamma   90.00
#
_symmetry.space_group_name_H-M   'P 1'
#
loop_
_entity.id
_entity.type
_entity.pdbx_description
1 polymer ?
#
loop_
_entity_poly.entity_id
_entity_poly.type
_entity_poly.pdbx_seq_one_letter_code
_entity_poly.pdbx_strand_id
1 'polypeptide(L)'
;MGSEAVQSLIVGQGLAGSALAWALHWRGEAVLIMDDGRKNSASRVSAGLMTPVTGKRAVKSPEFEADWKVAVEFYRRVERETGEKLLKIGGMIRLFEDDEAREEYQSRSDLKGVEKWEGTLQPGAEAKKGLKIAPAGRLDVKRYLESTRRYFEERGQYQEGTYEGPETGDSIQGDVHRTVVGRTFRWVICCQGADQSRQVAGIPDNPSSGEIIRGRIEGFDIPEVVHKSIWIAPNEDGSQTVGATYNWASPTTDITEQGREELQSKVRELIGRRMDVVEQVAGIRPTMKDYEPAIGRLNEGKNVYIFNGLGSKGSLKAPSLAFKLVKLLLDGKEPEKRINVKRLVQRKENTQGRKPLTELAQDIVRGVLRTGDLAIDGTVGNGFDTVFLSQQVGDTGTVIGFDIQAQAIEATRRRLEANGRGNVELKHENHEFIGRLPRRSEVTAAMFNLGYLPHGDHTVVTQPKSTASAMKAVVERMRTGGVMTVIAYRGHEGGQEESEAVRTVLGSMSSGAVEEIESEGRKPTAPVLFVYRHQTQKDGE
;
A
#
# COMPACT_ATOMS: atom_id res chain seq x y z
N MET A 1 -16.77 31.65 -32.84
CA MET A 1 -16.85 30.16 -32.80
C MET A 1 -17.14 29.81 -31.35
N GLY A 2 -18.38 29.38 -31.06
CA GLY A 2 -18.74 29.01 -29.69
C GLY A 2 -17.92 27.80 -29.25
N SER A 3 -17.28 27.90 -28.09
CA SER A 3 -16.60 26.76 -27.48
C SER A 3 -17.64 25.72 -27.10
N GLU A 4 -17.72 24.60 -27.82
CA GLU A 4 -18.50 23.45 -27.35
C GLU A 4 -18.01 23.09 -25.94
N ALA A 5 -18.94 23.12 -24.97
CA ALA A 5 -18.65 22.77 -23.60
C ALA A 5 -18.28 21.29 -23.53
N VAL A 6 -17.01 20.97 -23.33
CA VAL A 6 -16.55 19.61 -23.07
C VAL A 6 -17.08 19.20 -21.70
N GLN A 7 -17.84 18.10 -21.64
CA GLN A 7 -18.55 17.74 -20.39
C GLN A 7 -17.64 17.14 -19.34
N SER A 8 -16.58 16.41 -19.71
CA SER A 8 -15.72 15.69 -18.78
C SER A 8 -14.24 15.93 -19.06
N LEU A 9 -13.48 16.33 -18.01
CA LEU A 9 -12.03 16.31 -18.00
C LEU A 9 -11.54 15.08 -17.23
N ILE A 10 -10.79 14.22 -17.91
CA ILE A 10 -10.14 13.05 -17.32
C ILE A 10 -8.67 13.37 -17.13
N VAL A 11 -8.19 13.40 -15.89
CA VAL A 11 -6.80 13.71 -15.56
C VAL A 11 -6.03 12.41 -15.31
N GLY A 12 -5.12 12.09 -16.23
CA GLY A 12 -4.31 10.86 -16.23
C GLY A 12 -4.83 9.80 -17.20
N GLN A 13 -3.97 9.37 -18.13
CA GLN A 13 -4.25 8.36 -19.15
C GLN A 13 -3.57 7.02 -18.80
N GLY A 14 -3.82 6.53 -17.56
CA GLY A 14 -3.55 5.14 -17.19
C GLY A 14 -4.73 4.22 -17.50
N LEU A 15 -4.74 3.00 -16.94
CA LEU A 15 -5.85 2.05 -17.10
C LEU A 15 -7.19 2.63 -16.65
N ALA A 16 -7.22 3.38 -15.55
CA ALA A 16 -8.43 4.00 -15.03
C ALA A 16 -8.99 5.07 -15.99
N GLY A 17 -8.16 6.06 -16.34
CA GLY A 17 -8.59 7.15 -17.21
C GLY A 17 -8.94 6.70 -18.62
N SER A 18 -8.16 5.78 -19.20
CA SER A 18 -8.46 5.19 -20.50
C SER A 18 -9.79 4.42 -20.50
N ALA A 19 -10.03 3.60 -19.45
CA ALA A 19 -11.31 2.87 -19.36
C ALA A 19 -12.51 3.81 -19.20
N LEU A 20 -12.33 4.88 -18.41
CA LEU A 20 -13.38 5.89 -18.24
C LEU A 20 -13.66 6.66 -19.52
N ALA A 21 -12.61 7.05 -20.26
CA ALA A 21 -12.77 7.75 -21.53
C ALA A 21 -13.60 6.95 -22.53
N TRP A 22 -13.29 5.66 -22.71
CA TRP A 22 -14.10 4.77 -23.53
C TRP A 22 -15.52 4.61 -23.04
N ALA A 23 -15.73 4.43 -21.74
CA ALA A 23 -17.05 4.24 -21.16
C ALA A 23 -17.95 5.48 -21.33
N LEU A 24 -17.40 6.70 -21.20
CA LEU A 24 -18.12 7.96 -21.47
C LEU A 24 -18.37 8.15 -22.96
N HIS A 25 -17.36 7.91 -23.80
CA HIS A 25 -17.47 7.98 -25.26
C HIS A 25 -18.62 7.10 -25.78
N TRP A 26 -18.76 5.88 -25.30
CA TRP A 26 -19.84 4.98 -25.69
C TRP A 26 -21.24 5.40 -25.19
N ARG A 27 -21.29 6.34 -24.28
CA ARG A 27 -22.54 6.98 -23.84
C ARG A 27 -22.81 8.31 -24.59
N GLY A 28 -21.99 8.66 -25.60
CA GLY A 28 -22.11 9.90 -26.36
C GLY A 28 -21.63 11.14 -25.63
N GLU A 29 -20.90 10.97 -24.52
CA GLU A 29 -20.39 12.09 -23.73
C GLU A 29 -19.08 12.63 -24.31
N ALA A 30 -18.97 13.96 -24.39
CA ALA A 30 -17.75 14.63 -24.79
C ALA A 30 -16.71 14.56 -23.66
N VAL A 31 -15.50 14.12 -23.99
CA VAL A 31 -14.39 13.99 -23.04
C VAL A 31 -13.16 14.75 -23.51
N LEU A 32 -12.35 15.23 -22.58
CA LEU A 32 -10.97 15.61 -22.81
C LEU A 32 -10.09 14.81 -21.84
N ILE A 33 -9.10 14.12 -22.37
CA ILE A 33 -8.07 13.44 -21.56
C ILE A 33 -6.89 14.39 -21.47
N MET A 34 -6.41 14.64 -20.25
CA MET A 34 -5.15 15.35 -19.99
C MET A 34 -4.18 14.42 -19.28
N ASP A 35 -2.99 14.25 -19.85
CA ASP A 35 -1.95 13.34 -19.32
C ASP A 35 -0.57 13.98 -19.47
N ASP A 36 0.30 13.75 -18.50
CA ASP A 36 1.66 14.31 -18.50
C ASP A 36 2.70 13.47 -19.24
N GLY A 37 2.27 12.38 -19.86
CA GLY A 37 3.12 11.54 -20.72
C GLY A 37 4.15 10.69 -19.97
N ARG A 38 4.04 10.52 -18.64
CA ARG A 38 5.03 9.77 -17.85
C ARG A 38 5.21 8.34 -18.33
N LYS A 39 6.47 7.98 -18.60
CA LYS A 39 6.86 6.65 -19.09
C LYS A 39 6.73 5.55 -18.02
N ASN A 40 6.97 5.88 -16.74
CA ASN A 40 7.03 4.96 -15.60
C ASN A 40 5.72 4.90 -14.78
N SER A 41 4.56 5.18 -15.40
CA SER A 41 3.29 4.99 -14.71
C SER A 41 3.03 3.50 -14.45
N ALA A 42 2.37 3.18 -13.31
CA ALA A 42 2.04 1.80 -12.97
C ALA A 42 1.35 1.03 -14.10
N SER A 43 0.51 1.71 -14.87
CA SER A 43 -0.19 1.10 -16.00
C SER A 43 0.77 0.71 -17.13
N ARG A 44 1.72 1.59 -17.50
CA ARG A 44 2.67 1.33 -18.59
C ARG A 44 3.68 0.21 -18.26
N VAL A 45 3.99 0.05 -16.97
CA VAL A 45 4.90 -0.98 -16.46
C VAL A 45 4.18 -2.31 -16.21
N SER A 46 2.84 -2.31 -16.13
CA SER A 46 2.08 -3.51 -15.75
C SER A 46 2.15 -4.61 -16.80
N ALA A 47 2.15 -5.88 -16.34
CA ALA A 47 2.09 -7.04 -17.21
C ALA A 47 0.73 -7.31 -17.87
N GLY A 48 -0.29 -6.57 -17.46
CA GLY A 48 -1.64 -6.72 -18.02
C GLY A 48 -2.39 -7.98 -17.58
N LEU A 49 -1.96 -8.66 -16.53
CA LEU A 49 -2.54 -9.93 -16.09
C LEU A 49 -3.98 -9.77 -15.61
N MET A 50 -4.85 -10.65 -16.09
CA MET A 50 -6.24 -10.79 -15.68
C MET A 50 -6.45 -12.23 -15.21
N THR A 51 -6.38 -12.45 -13.89
CA THR A 51 -6.38 -13.78 -13.27
C THR A 51 -7.40 -13.88 -12.16
N PRO A 52 -8.05 -15.05 -11.97
CA PRO A 52 -9.05 -15.23 -10.92
C PRO A 52 -8.46 -15.20 -9.52
N VAL A 53 -7.16 -15.50 -9.40
CA VAL A 53 -6.51 -15.66 -8.10
C VAL A 53 -5.28 -14.78 -7.97
N THR A 54 -5.01 -14.32 -6.76
CA THR A 54 -3.90 -13.44 -6.44
C THR A 54 -3.22 -13.80 -5.12
N GLY A 55 -1.96 -13.35 -4.97
CA GLY A 55 -1.16 -13.53 -3.76
C GLY A 55 -0.66 -14.96 -3.54
N LYS A 56 0.13 -15.15 -2.47
CA LYS A 56 0.71 -16.46 -2.10
C LYS A 56 -0.37 -17.50 -1.79
N ARG A 57 -1.45 -17.10 -1.11
CA ARG A 57 -2.57 -17.97 -0.73
C ARG A 57 -3.54 -18.25 -1.88
N ALA A 58 -3.27 -17.76 -3.08
CA ALA A 58 -4.11 -17.95 -4.27
C ALA A 58 -5.62 -17.64 -4.01
N VAL A 59 -5.90 -16.57 -3.26
CA VAL A 59 -7.27 -16.18 -2.93
C VAL A 59 -7.99 -15.71 -4.18
N LYS A 60 -9.20 -16.24 -4.40
CA LYS A 60 -10.06 -15.80 -5.49
C LYS A 60 -10.43 -14.33 -5.32
N SER A 61 -10.35 -13.59 -6.42
CA SER A 61 -10.82 -12.21 -6.43
C SER A 61 -12.34 -12.19 -6.30
N PRO A 62 -12.91 -11.50 -5.31
CA PRO A 62 -14.35 -11.29 -5.29
C PRO A 62 -14.82 -10.68 -6.62
N GLU A 63 -16.00 -11.07 -7.09
CA GLU A 63 -16.61 -10.58 -8.33
C GLU A 63 -15.81 -10.88 -9.62
N PHE A 64 -14.83 -11.80 -9.57
CA PHE A 64 -13.99 -12.11 -10.74
C PHE A 64 -14.79 -12.39 -12.01
N GLU A 65 -15.81 -13.23 -11.92
CA GLU A 65 -16.60 -13.63 -13.10
C GLU A 65 -17.34 -12.45 -13.73
N ALA A 66 -17.87 -11.56 -12.88
CA ALA A 66 -18.53 -10.34 -13.36
C ALA A 66 -17.54 -9.38 -13.99
N ASP A 67 -16.42 -9.10 -13.31
CA ASP A 67 -15.35 -8.25 -13.81
C ASP A 67 -14.74 -8.81 -15.09
N TRP A 68 -14.51 -10.12 -15.16
CA TRP A 68 -13.98 -10.82 -16.33
C TRP A 68 -14.87 -10.64 -17.55
N LYS A 69 -16.18 -10.90 -17.41
CA LYS A 69 -17.14 -10.74 -18.51
C LYS A 69 -17.13 -9.32 -19.05
N VAL A 70 -17.19 -8.34 -18.16
CA VAL A 70 -17.18 -6.91 -18.52
C VAL A 70 -15.85 -6.54 -19.18
N ALA A 71 -14.71 -6.96 -18.63
CA ALA A 71 -13.39 -6.62 -19.16
C ALA A 71 -13.16 -7.20 -20.56
N VAL A 72 -13.54 -8.47 -20.77
CA VAL A 72 -13.40 -9.11 -22.10
C VAL A 72 -14.24 -8.38 -23.15
N GLU A 73 -15.52 -8.11 -22.84
CA GLU A 73 -16.41 -7.39 -23.76
C GLU A 73 -15.91 -5.98 -24.04
N PHE A 74 -15.44 -5.29 -23.01
CA PHE A 74 -14.87 -3.94 -23.10
C PHE A 74 -13.66 -3.91 -24.04
N TYR A 75 -12.63 -4.72 -23.79
CA TYR A 75 -11.41 -4.71 -24.59
C TYR A 75 -11.66 -5.19 -26.02
N ARG A 76 -12.55 -6.18 -26.23
CA ARG A 76 -12.98 -6.58 -27.58
C ARG A 76 -13.71 -5.46 -28.34
N ARG A 77 -14.44 -4.60 -27.64
CA ARG A 77 -15.04 -3.41 -28.26
C ARG A 77 -13.97 -2.38 -28.64
N VAL A 78 -13.00 -2.13 -27.76
CA VAL A 78 -11.86 -1.24 -28.08
C VAL A 78 -11.09 -1.77 -29.29
N GLU A 79 -10.82 -3.09 -29.35
CA GLU A 79 -10.18 -3.73 -30.51
C GLU A 79 -10.91 -3.44 -31.82
N ARG A 80 -12.25 -3.55 -31.83
CA ARG A 80 -13.04 -3.26 -33.02
C ARG A 80 -12.99 -1.79 -33.44
N GLU A 81 -12.91 -0.87 -32.50
CA GLU A 81 -12.89 0.57 -32.77
C GLU A 81 -11.50 1.09 -33.14
N THR A 82 -10.44 0.44 -32.67
CA THR A 82 -9.05 0.84 -32.93
C THR A 82 -8.35 0.02 -34.02
N GLY A 83 -8.91 -1.16 -34.37
CA GLY A 83 -8.26 -2.12 -35.27
C GLY A 83 -7.12 -2.89 -34.64
N GLU A 84 -6.79 -2.67 -33.38
CA GLU A 84 -5.66 -3.29 -32.69
C GLU A 84 -6.07 -4.61 -31.99
N LYS A 85 -5.11 -5.53 -31.86
CA LYS A 85 -5.27 -6.73 -31.02
C LYS A 85 -4.69 -6.45 -29.64
N LEU A 86 -5.52 -6.49 -28.62
CA LEU A 86 -5.16 -6.05 -27.27
C LEU A 86 -5.20 -7.18 -26.25
N LEU A 87 -6.16 -8.12 -26.40
CA LEU A 87 -6.49 -9.09 -25.38
C LEU A 87 -6.19 -10.53 -25.82
N LYS A 88 -5.27 -11.19 -25.12
CA LYS A 88 -5.02 -12.63 -25.23
C LYS A 88 -5.75 -13.35 -24.11
N ILE A 89 -6.68 -14.23 -24.46
CA ILE A 89 -7.42 -15.09 -23.52
C ILE A 89 -6.79 -16.49 -23.51
N GLY A 90 -6.65 -17.07 -22.33
CA GLY A 90 -6.10 -18.42 -22.14
C GLY A 90 -6.26 -18.89 -20.71
N GLY A 91 -5.32 -19.70 -20.23
CA GLY A 91 -5.17 -20.10 -18.86
C GLY A 91 -3.90 -19.51 -18.23
N MET A 92 -3.76 -19.73 -16.92
CA MET A 92 -2.49 -19.57 -16.23
C MET A 92 -2.10 -20.89 -15.56
N ILE A 93 -0.81 -21.17 -15.49
CA ILE A 93 -0.29 -22.32 -14.76
C ILE A 93 0.14 -21.81 -13.38
N ARG A 94 -0.53 -22.30 -12.32
CA ARG A 94 -0.15 -22.03 -10.94
C ARG A 94 0.64 -23.21 -10.39
N LEU A 95 1.89 -22.97 -10.01
CA LEU A 95 2.74 -23.93 -9.33
C LEU A 95 2.63 -23.72 -7.81
N PHE A 96 2.78 -24.81 -7.06
CA PHE A 96 2.74 -24.83 -5.60
C PHE A 96 4.08 -25.29 -5.04
N GLU A 97 4.28 -25.14 -3.73
CA GLU A 97 5.50 -25.59 -3.06
C GLU A 97 5.57 -27.11 -3.03
N ASP A 98 4.44 -27.76 -2.74
CA ASP A 98 4.29 -29.21 -2.61
C ASP A 98 2.90 -29.67 -3.09
N ASP A 99 2.69 -30.99 -3.06
CA ASP A 99 1.42 -31.60 -3.45
C ASP A 99 0.32 -31.33 -2.46
N GLU A 100 0.60 -31.18 -1.17
CA GLU A 100 -0.39 -30.89 -0.12
C GLU A 100 -1.01 -29.52 -0.34
N ALA A 101 -0.20 -28.47 -0.56
CA ALA A 101 -0.67 -27.14 -0.88
C ALA A 101 -1.49 -27.10 -2.19
N ARG A 102 -1.13 -27.94 -3.18
CA ARG A 102 -1.89 -28.06 -4.42
C ARG A 102 -3.26 -28.71 -4.18
N GLU A 103 -3.32 -29.79 -3.41
CA GLU A 103 -4.55 -30.52 -3.11
C GLU A 103 -5.49 -29.72 -2.23
N GLU A 104 -4.98 -29.04 -1.20
CA GLU A 104 -5.73 -28.08 -0.41
C GLU A 104 -6.37 -27.01 -1.30
N TYR A 105 -5.60 -26.44 -2.23
CA TYR A 105 -6.12 -25.45 -3.15
C TYR A 105 -7.20 -26.01 -4.09
N GLN A 106 -7.00 -27.22 -4.61
CA GLN A 106 -7.94 -27.88 -5.51
C GLN A 106 -9.26 -28.25 -4.82
N SER A 107 -9.23 -28.58 -3.53
CA SER A 107 -10.41 -28.92 -2.73
C SER A 107 -11.33 -27.70 -2.47
N ARG A 108 -10.84 -26.50 -2.67
CA ARG A 108 -11.64 -25.27 -2.56
C ARG A 108 -12.63 -25.22 -3.72
N SER A 109 -13.90 -25.47 -3.43
CA SER A 109 -14.99 -25.59 -4.40
C SER A 109 -15.40 -24.29 -5.10
N ASP A 110 -14.80 -23.15 -4.77
CA ASP A 110 -15.15 -21.82 -5.26
C ASP A 110 -14.54 -21.47 -6.64
N LEU A 111 -13.66 -22.34 -7.16
CA LEU A 111 -12.99 -22.14 -8.44
C LEU A 111 -13.51 -23.13 -9.50
N LYS A 112 -14.17 -22.58 -10.52
CA LYS A 112 -14.53 -23.32 -11.75
C LYS A 112 -13.38 -23.22 -12.76
N GLY A 113 -13.18 -24.27 -13.54
CA GLY A 113 -12.15 -24.28 -14.61
C GLY A 113 -10.72 -24.46 -14.08
N VAL A 114 -10.56 -25.28 -13.05
CA VAL A 114 -9.25 -25.67 -12.52
C VAL A 114 -8.96 -27.12 -12.94
N GLU A 115 -7.84 -27.31 -13.64
CA GLU A 115 -7.39 -28.61 -14.11
C GLU A 115 -5.99 -28.92 -13.57
N LYS A 116 -5.70 -30.18 -13.27
CA LYS A 116 -4.34 -30.61 -12.93
C LYS A 116 -3.44 -30.38 -14.14
N TRP A 117 -2.26 -29.84 -13.86
CA TRP A 117 -1.23 -29.63 -14.83
C TRP A 117 0.04 -30.32 -14.37
N GLU A 118 0.63 -31.11 -15.27
CA GLU A 118 1.93 -31.71 -15.06
C GLU A 118 2.73 -31.55 -16.36
N GLY A 119 3.87 -30.91 -16.29
CA GLY A 119 4.67 -30.63 -17.45
C GLY A 119 6.02 -30.02 -17.09
N THR A 120 6.84 -29.84 -18.12
CA THR A 120 8.17 -29.21 -17.96
C THR A 120 8.10 -27.74 -18.33
N LEU A 121 8.84 -26.91 -17.62
CA LEU A 121 8.97 -25.49 -17.94
C LEU A 121 10.01 -25.21 -19.01
N GLN A 122 10.80 -26.22 -19.35
CA GLN A 122 11.80 -26.20 -20.42
C GLN A 122 12.12 -27.64 -20.89
N PRO A 123 12.63 -27.84 -22.10
CA PRO A 123 13.05 -29.15 -22.60
C PRO A 123 14.11 -29.79 -21.69
N GLY A 124 13.91 -31.08 -21.34
CA GLY A 124 14.83 -31.84 -20.50
C GLY A 124 14.80 -31.53 -18.99
N ALA A 125 13.93 -30.64 -18.53
CA ALA A 125 13.76 -30.38 -17.12
C ALA A 125 12.83 -31.43 -16.46
N GLU A 126 12.92 -31.54 -15.13
CA GLU A 126 11.97 -32.31 -14.36
C GLU A 126 10.55 -31.75 -14.51
N ALA A 127 9.57 -32.66 -14.54
CA ALA A 127 8.17 -32.29 -14.57
C ALA A 127 7.80 -31.54 -13.27
N LYS A 128 7.12 -30.41 -13.44
CA LYS A 128 6.53 -29.65 -12.34
C LYS A 128 5.06 -29.92 -12.27
N LYS A 129 4.52 -30.00 -11.08
CA LYS A 129 3.10 -30.19 -10.83
C LYS A 129 2.44 -28.88 -10.44
N GLY A 130 1.29 -28.62 -11.01
CA GLY A 130 0.55 -27.39 -10.79
C GLY A 130 -0.93 -27.54 -11.10
N LEU A 131 -1.59 -26.40 -11.24
CA LEU A 131 -2.96 -26.30 -11.69
C LEU A 131 -3.03 -25.33 -12.88
N LYS A 132 -3.73 -25.72 -13.93
CA LYS A 132 -4.15 -24.81 -14.99
C LYS A 132 -5.47 -24.17 -14.56
N ILE A 133 -5.47 -22.86 -14.44
CA ILE A 133 -6.61 -22.07 -13.96
C ILE A 133 -7.13 -21.24 -15.13
N ALA A 134 -8.41 -21.44 -15.44
CA ALA A 134 -9.11 -20.71 -16.47
C ALA A 134 -10.49 -20.23 -15.96
N PRO A 135 -11.03 -19.10 -16.49
CA PRO A 135 -10.39 -18.26 -17.48
C PRO A 135 -9.30 -17.37 -16.88
N ALA A 136 -8.28 -17.09 -17.68
CA ALA A 136 -7.28 -16.10 -17.43
C ALA A 136 -6.94 -15.39 -18.73
N GLY A 137 -6.31 -14.21 -18.65
CA GLY A 137 -5.94 -13.47 -19.84
C GLY A 137 -4.86 -12.44 -19.57
N ARG A 138 -4.39 -11.85 -20.66
CA ARG A 138 -3.40 -10.79 -20.63
C ARG A 138 -3.82 -9.68 -21.58
N LEU A 139 -3.88 -8.46 -21.08
CA LEU A 139 -4.02 -7.25 -21.85
C LEU A 139 -2.63 -6.76 -22.28
N ASP A 140 -2.42 -6.45 -23.52
CA ASP A 140 -1.28 -5.63 -23.96
C ASP A 140 -1.56 -4.19 -23.55
N VAL A 141 -1.16 -3.85 -22.32
CA VAL A 141 -1.48 -2.54 -21.74
C VAL A 141 -0.81 -1.41 -22.50
N LYS A 142 0.42 -1.60 -22.94
CA LYS A 142 1.13 -0.57 -23.71
C LYS A 142 0.37 -0.23 -24.99
N ARG A 143 0.04 -1.25 -25.79
CA ARG A 143 -0.74 -1.10 -27.02
C ARG A 143 -2.13 -0.53 -26.78
N TYR A 144 -2.80 -0.96 -25.69
CA TYR A 144 -4.09 -0.41 -25.30
C TYR A 144 -4.04 1.09 -24.97
N LEU A 145 -3.04 1.53 -24.20
CA LEU A 145 -2.89 2.94 -23.87
C LEU A 145 -2.52 3.79 -25.09
N GLU A 146 -1.62 3.29 -25.93
CA GLU A 146 -1.18 3.97 -27.16
C GLU A 146 -2.31 4.08 -28.19
N SER A 147 -3.06 3.02 -28.43
CA SER A 147 -4.21 3.04 -29.34
C SER A 147 -5.36 3.91 -28.82
N THR A 148 -5.60 3.90 -27.50
CA THR A 148 -6.57 4.79 -26.86
C THR A 148 -6.13 6.25 -27.02
N ARG A 149 -4.85 6.57 -26.74
CA ARG A 149 -4.32 7.93 -26.94
C ARG A 149 -4.54 8.39 -28.36
N ARG A 150 -4.08 7.61 -29.34
CA ARG A 150 -4.23 7.93 -30.78
C ARG A 150 -5.68 8.18 -31.16
N TYR A 151 -6.60 7.31 -30.72
CA TYR A 151 -8.02 7.43 -31.02
C TYR A 151 -8.64 8.75 -30.53
N PHE A 152 -8.34 9.18 -29.32
CA PHE A 152 -8.85 10.43 -28.75
C PHE A 152 -8.07 11.67 -29.24
N GLU A 153 -6.78 11.54 -29.54
CA GLU A 153 -5.93 12.60 -30.10
C GLU A 153 -6.41 13.02 -31.50
N GLU A 154 -6.69 12.04 -32.38
CA GLU A 154 -7.26 12.28 -33.71
C GLU A 154 -8.60 13.00 -33.69
N ARG A 155 -9.30 13.00 -32.56
CA ARG A 155 -10.60 13.67 -32.34
C ARG A 155 -10.48 14.99 -31.59
N GLY A 156 -9.25 15.45 -31.30
CA GLY A 156 -9.02 16.65 -30.49
C GLY A 156 -9.47 16.51 -29.03
N GLN A 157 -9.54 15.27 -28.54
CA GLN A 157 -10.03 14.90 -27.22
C GLN A 157 -8.89 14.42 -26.29
N TYR A 158 -7.64 14.67 -26.67
CA TYR A 158 -6.46 14.40 -25.88
C TYR A 158 -5.55 15.62 -25.86
N GLN A 159 -4.96 15.89 -24.71
CA GLN A 159 -3.99 16.96 -24.52
C GLN A 159 -2.87 16.49 -23.59
N GLU A 160 -1.63 16.62 -24.04
CA GLU A 160 -0.47 16.43 -23.17
C GLU A 160 -0.31 17.67 -22.28
N GLY A 161 -0.17 17.44 -20.97
CA GLY A 161 -0.03 18.52 -20.00
C GLY A 161 -0.26 18.07 -18.57
N THR A 162 0.10 18.96 -17.66
CA THR A 162 -0.08 18.79 -16.22
C THR A 162 -1.34 19.52 -15.80
N TYR A 163 -2.21 18.82 -15.07
CA TYR A 163 -3.35 19.45 -14.40
C TYR A 163 -2.90 19.99 -13.05
N GLU A 164 -2.85 21.29 -12.94
CA GLU A 164 -2.68 21.98 -11.67
C GLU A 164 -4.07 22.07 -11.02
N GLY A 165 -4.37 21.09 -10.18
CA GLY A 165 -5.65 21.02 -9.45
C GLY A 165 -5.86 22.23 -8.54
N PRO A 166 -7.04 22.36 -7.89
CA PRO A 166 -7.21 23.36 -6.87
C PRO A 166 -6.20 23.06 -5.77
N GLU A 167 -5.37 24.05 -5.45
CA GLU A 167 -4.52 24.03 -4.28
C GLU A 167 -5.38 23.69 -3.06
N THR A 168 -4.82 22.83 -2.20
CA THR A 168 -5.41 22.45 -0.95
C THR A 168 -5.56 23.69 -0.08
N GLY A 169 -6.76 24.24 0.04
CA GLY A 169 -7.01 25.33 0.98
C GLY A 169 -8.08 26.33 0.62
N ASP A 170 -8.38 26.55 -0.65
CA ASP A 170 -9.36 27.56 -1.01
C ASP A 170 -10.78 27.00 -0.96
N SER A 171 -11.58 27.61 -0.12
CA SER A 171 -13.03 27.48 -0.07
C SER A 171 -13.63 27.93 -1.41
N ILE A 172 -13.88 26.98 -2.31
CA ILE A 172 -14.60 27.26 -3.54
C ILE A 172 -16.08 27.27 -3.22
N GLN A 173 -16.64 28.45 -2.97
CA GLN A 173 -18.08 28.68 -2.96
C GLN A 173 -18.54 28.90 -4.41
N GLY A 174 -19.54 28.12 -4.85
CA GLY A 174 -20.24 28.30 -6.13
C GLY A 174 -20.13 27.12 -7.11
N ASP A 175 -21.07 27.04 -8.03
CA ASP A 175 -21.07 26.12 -9.18
C ASP A 175 -19.83 26.39 -10.05
N VAL A 176 -18.83 25.52 -9.92
CA VAL A 176 -17.55 25.72 -10.60
C VAL A 176 -17.55 24.97 -11.92
N HIS A 177 -17.97 25.66 -12.96
CA HIS A 177 -17.50 25.37 -14.30
C HIS A 177 -16.03 25.77 -14.36
N ARG A 178 -15.10 24.79 -14.21
CA ARG A 178 -13.67 25.10 -14.26
C ARG A 178 -13.21 25.28 -15.68
N THR A 179 -12.64 26.44 -15.94
CA THR A 179 -11.93 26.69 -17.20
C THR A 179 -10.51 26.15 -17.07
N VAL A 180 -10.25 25.04 -17.74
CA VAL A 180 -8.91 24.46 -17.93
C VAL A 180 -8.58 24.58 -19.41
N VAL A 181 -7.43 25.18 -19.74
CA VAL A 181 -7.04 25.42 -21.15
C VAL A 181 -8.12 26.14 -21.97
N GLY A 182 -8.79 27.13 -21.35
CA GLY A 182 -9.83 27.91 -22.02
C GLY A 182 -11.17 27.18 -22.26
N ARG A 183 -11.36 25.97 -21.69
CA ARG A 183 -12.58 25.15 -21.79
C ARG A 183 -13.21 24.96 -20.43
N THR A 184 -14.54 24.92 -20.39
CA THR A 184 -15.32 24.71 -19.16
C THR A 184 -15.79 23.26 -19.07
N PHE A 185 -15.58 22.61 -17.92
CA PHE A 185 -15.93 21.21 -17.69
C PHE A 185 -17.03 21.06 -16.65
N ARG A 186 -17.99 20.20 -16.92
CA ARG A 186 -19.00 19.78 -15.98
C ARG A 186 -18.44 18.88 -14.87
N TRP A 187 -17.53 17.97 -15.24
CA TRP A 187 -16.88 17.04 -14.31
C TRP A 187 -15.38 17.02 -14.53
N VAL A 188 -14.63 16.97 -13.44
CA VAL A 188 -13.18 16.71 -13.42
C VAL A 188 -12.95 15.40 -12.69
N ILE A 189 -12.34 14.43 -13.36
CA ILE A 189 -12.13 13.09 -12.81
C ILE A 189 -10.63 12.82 -12.69
N CYS A 190 -10.14 12.68 -11.44
CA CYS A 190 -8.75 12.43 -11.14
C CYS A 190 -8.43 10.94 -11.26
N CYS A 191 -7.62 10.56 -12.27
CA CYS A 191 -7.16 9.21 -12.57
C CYS A 191 -5.63 9.08 -12.50
N GLN A 192 -4.98 9.83 -11.58
CA GLN A 192 -3.54 10.10 -11.57
C GLN A 192 -2.67 8.99 -10.96
N GLY A 193 -3.27 7.88 -10.51
CA GLY A 193 -2.52 6.75 -9.94
C GLY A 193 -1.82 7.10 -8.62
N ALA A 194 -0.57 6.69 -8.47
CA ALA A 194 0.23 6.87 -7.26
C ALA A 194 1.05 8.18 -7.25
N ASP A 195 0.64 9.18 -8.01
CA ASP A 195 1.32 10.48 -8.01
C ASP A 195 1.05 11.24 -6.71
N GLN A 196 1.96 11.12 -5.76
CA GLN A 196 1.84 11.74 -4.44
C GLN A 196 1.89 13.28 -4.49
N SER A 197 2.59 13.86 -5.46
CA SER A 197 2.70 15.32 -5.58
C SER A 197 1.40 16.00 -6.03
N ARG A 198 0.48 15.19 -6.57
CA ARG A 198 -0.80 15.62 -7.15
C ARG A 198 -1.99 14.94 -6.48
N GLN A 199 -1.77 14.30 -5.35
CA GLN A 199 -2.86 13.63 -4.64
C GLN A 199 -3.93 14.64 -4.26
N VAL A 200 -5.16 14.26 -4.54
CA VAL A 200 -6.32 14.92 -3.97
C VAL A 200 -6.18 14.81 -2.45
N ALA A 201 -5.90 15.96 -1.81
CA ALA A 201 -5.54 16.01 -0.40
C ALA A 201 -6.53 15.22 0.45
N GLY A 202 -6.00 14.29 1.20
CA GLY A 202 -6.70 13.65 2.29
C GLY A 202 -7.30 12.27 2.05
N ILE A 203 -7.07 11.63 0.90
CA ILE A 203 -7.47 10.23 0.72
C ILE A 203 -6.32 9.33 1.18
N PRO A 204 -6.54 8.46 2.18
CA PRO A 204 -5.51 7.58 2.69
C PRO A 204 -5.18 6.50 1.65
N ASP A 205 -3.93 6.45 1.23
CA ASP A 205 -3.39 5.44 0.33
C ASP A 205 -2.30 4.59 1.01
N ASN A 206 -1.90 3.53 0.32
CA ASN A 206 -0.81 2.64 0.72
C ASN A 206 -0.11 2.13 -0.55
N PRO A 207 0.61 3.01 -1.26
CA PRO A 207 1.26 2.63 -2.51
C PRO A 207 2.38 1.64 -2.27
N SER A 208 2.68 0.82 -3.28
CA SER A 208 3.85 -0.06 -3.28
C SER A 208 4.56 -0.01 -4.61
N SER A 209 5.88 0.10 -4.61
CA SER A 209 6.64 -0.05 -5.83
C SER A 209 6.91 -1.52 -6.15
N GLY A 210 7.22 -1.78 -7.42
CA GLY A 210 7.62 -3.09 -7.87
C GLY A 210 8.34 -3.01 -9.19
N GLU A 211 9.38 -3.81 -9.28
CA GLU A 211 10.21 -3.94 -10.46
C GLU A 211 9.83 -5.16 -11.27
N ILE A 212 9.96 -5.06 -12.56
CA ILE A 212 9.85 -6.15 -13.52
C ILE A 212 11.06 -6.15 -14.45
N ILE A 213 11.41 -7.33 -14.94
CA ILE A 213 12.45 -7.52 -15.96
C ILE A 213 11.86 -8.13 -17.22
N ARG A 214 12.41 -7.76 -18.37
CA ARG A 214 12.09 -8.34 -19.66
C ARG A 214 13.36 -8.86 -20.32
N GLY A 215 13.28 -10.01 -21.00
CA GLY A 215 14.40 -10.64 -21.66
C GLY A 215 14.04 -12.01 -22.20
N ARG A 216 15.04 -12.86 -22.44
CA ARG A 216 14.86 -14.22 -22.95
C ARG A 216 15.32 -15.25 -21.94
N ILE A 217 14.52 -16.29 -21.77
CA ILE A 217 14.86 -17.48 -21.00
C ILE A 217 15.01 -18.61 -22.04
N GLU A 218 16.23 -19.10 -22.19
CA GLU A 218 16.52 -20.15 -23.15
C GLU A 218 15.69 -21.40 -22.89
N GLY A 219 15.02 -21.91 -23.93
CA GLY A 219 14.18 -23.10 -23.87
C GLY A 219 12.85 -22.95 -23.14
N PHE A 220 12.47 -21.74 -22.74
CA PHE A 220 11.14 -21.48 -22.19
C PHE A 220 10.13 -21.27 -23.33
N ASP A 221 9.24 -22.24 -23.51
CA ASP A 221 8.24 -22.25 -24.59
C ASP A 221 6.83 -22.53 -24.07
N ILE A 222 6.50 -21.98 -22.90
CA ILE A 222 5.17 -22.11 -22.32
C ILE A 222 4.32 -20.94 -22.77
N PRO A 223 3.19 -21.19 -23.47
CA PRO A 223 2.35 -20.11 -24.00
C PRO A 223 1.46 -19.45 -22.93
N GLU A 224 1.27 -20.09 -21.78
CA GLU A 224 0.54 -19.57 -20.65
C GLU A 224 1.43 -18.75 -19.71
N VAL A 225 0.79 -17.92 -18.89
CA VAL A 225 1.48 -17.29 -17.76
C VAL A 225 1.76 -18.34 -16.70
N VAL A 226 3.02 -18.47 -16.29
CA VAL A 226 3.42 -19.33 -15.16
C VAL A 226 3.53 -18.47 -13.91
N HIS A 227 2.97 -18.93 -12.80
CA HIS A 227 2.96 -18.20 -11.53
C HIS A 227 3.30 -19.12 -10.35
N LYS A 228 4.29 -18.71 -9.53
CA LYS A 228 4.60 -19.26 -8.20
C LYS A 228 4.83 -18.09 -7.22
N SER A 229 6.05 -17.81 -6.85
CA SER A 229 6.46 -16.61 -6.08
C SER A 229 6.55 -15.36 -6.97
N ILE A 230 6.87 -15.57 -8.24
CA ILE A 230 6.84 -14.60 -9.33
C ILE A 230 5.89 -15.08 -10.43
N TRP A 231 5.59 -14.21 -11.39
CA TRP A 231 4.94 -14.60 -12.64
C TRP A 231 5.92 -14.43 -13.80
N ILE A 232 5.83 -15.35 -14.77
CA ILE A 232 6.54 -15.31 -16.05
C ILE A 232 5.48 -15.26 -17.13
N ALA A 233 5.46 -14.20 -17.91
CA ALA A 233 4.50 -13.96 -18.97
C ALA A 233 5.21 -13.95 -20.33
N PRO A 234 4.85 -14.84 -21.27
CA PRO A 234 5.43 -14.87 -22.61
C PRO A 234 4.96 -13.66 -23.44
N ASN A 235 5.85 -13.06 -24.20
CA ASN A 235 5.54 -11.99 -25.16
C ASN A 235 5.46 -12.53 -26.60
N GLU A 236 4.87 -11.76 -27.52
CA GLU A 236 4.70 -12.15 -28.91
C GLU A 236 6.04 -12.28 -29.65
N ASP A 237 7.08 -11.55 -29.23
CA ASP A 237 8.43 -11.56 -29.79
C ASP A 237 9.32 -12.71 -29.26
N GLY A 238 8.74 -13.64 -28.51
CA GLY A 238 9.44 -14.76 -27.87
C GLY A 238 10.24 -14.39 -26.62
N SER A 239 10.22 -13.13 -26.21
CA SER A 239 10.75 -12.73 -24.92
C SER A 239 9.77 -13.06 -23.79
N GLN A 240 10.24 -12.99 -22.55
CA GLN A 240 9.41 -13.12 -21.36
C GLN A 240 9.48 -11.82 -20.53
N THR A 241 8.36 -11.49 -19.91
CA THR A 241 8.30 -10.47 -18.86
C THR A 241 8.13 -11.18 -17.53
N VAL A 242 8.96 -10.82 -16.54
CA VAL A 242 9.01 -11.47 -15.22
C VAL A 242 8.81 -10.43 -14.13
N GLY A 243 8.00 -10.74 -13.16
CA GLY A 243 7.74 -9.84 -12.00
C GLY A 243 6.99 -10.53 -10.89
N ALA A 244 6.79 -9.81 -9.87
CA ALA A 244 7.34 -8.51 -9.58
C ALA A 244 7.92 -8.49 -8.17
N THR A 245 8.85 -7.58 -7.92
CA THR A 245 9.23 -7.25 -6.56
C THR A 245 8.14 -6.44 -5.85
N TYR A 246 8.23 -6.31 -4.53
CA TYR A 246 7.33 -5.49 -3.71
C TYR A 246 8.12 -4.69 -2.69
N ASN A 247 8.01 -3.37 -2.74
CA ASN A 247 8.54 -2.47 -1.73
C ASN A 247 7.41 -1.55 -1.22
N TRP A 248 7.10 -1.67 0.07
CA TRP A 248 6.07 -0.89 0.76
C TRP A 248 6.66 0.23 1.61
N ALA A 249 7.94 0.11 1.99
CA ALA A 249 8.56 1.03 2.94
C ALA A 249 8.91 2.38 2.29
N SER A 250 9.39 2.34 1.05
CA SER A 250 9.78 3.55 0.30
C SER A 250 9.51 3.32 -1.18
N PRO A 251 8.26 3.46 -1.62
CA PRO A 251 7.92 3.20 -3.02
C PRO A 251 8.52 4.29 -3.93
N THR A 252 9.41 3.87 -4.83
CA THR A 252 10.00 4.72 -5.88
C THR A 252 9.81 4.07 -7.25
N THR A 253 10.12 4.82 -8.31
CA THR A 253 10.20 4.31 -9.68
C THR A 253 11.64 4.01 -10.10
N ASP A 254 12.58 4.04 -9.15
CA ASP A 254 13.98 3.73 -9.43
C ASP A 254 14.14 2.21 -9.56
N ILE A 255 14.95 1.81 -10.51
CA ILE A 255 15.38 0.42 -10.69
C ILE A 255 16.61 0.14 -9.83
N THR A 256 16.67 -1.07 -9.26
CA THR A 256 17.76 -1.45 -8.35
C THR A 256 18.43 -2.73 -8.81
N GLU A 257 19.75 -2.86 -8.60
CA GLU A 257 20.46 -4.12 -8.86
C GLU A 257 19.91 -5.23 -7.97
N GLN A 258 19.56 -4.93 -6.71
CA GLN A 258 18.94 -5.87 -5.79
C GLN A 258 17.62 -6.44 -6.35
N GLY A 259 16.76 -5.59 -6.92
CA GLY A 259 15.50 -6.03 -7.53
C GLY A 259 15.72 -6.92 -8.75
N ARG A 260 16.74 -6.61 -9.56
CA ARG A 260 17.15 -7.41 -10.69
C ARG A 260 17.64 -8.79 -10.26
N GLU A 261 18.55 -8.83 -9.28
CA GLU A 261 19.10 -10.06 -8.73
C GLU A 261 18.03 -10.94 -8.08
N GLU A 262 17.10 -10.33 -7.34
CA GLU A 262 15.96 -11.03 -6.75
C GLU A 262 15.13 -11.74 -7.82
N LEU A 263 14.73 -11.02 -8.88
CA LEU A 263 13.93 -11.61 -9.96
C LEU A 263 14.68 -12.68 -10.73
N GLN A 264 15.94 -12.46 -11.03
CA GLN A 264 16.79 -13.46 -11.70
C GLN A 264 17.02 -14.71 -10.83
N SER A 265 17.19 -14.53 -9.51
CA SER A 265 17.33 -15.66 -8.58
C SER A 265 16.05 -16.51 -8.57
N LYS A 266 14.88 -15.87 -8.51
CA LYS A 266 13.60 -16.56 -8.54
C LYS A 266 13.34 -17.26 -9.89
N VAL A 267 13.81 -16.70 -11.02
CA VAL A 267 13.76 -17.38 -12.32
C VAL A 267 14.64 -18.62 -12.29
N ARG A 268 15.86 -18.53 -11.76
CA ARG A 268 16.75 -19.70 -11.64
C ARG A 268 16.17 -20.80 -10.76
N GLU A 269 15.60 -20.42 -9.62
CA GLU A 269 14.93 -21.36 -8.73
C GLU A 269 13.76 -22.08 -9.41
N LEU A 270 12.97 -21.33 -10.19
CA LEU A 270 11.77 -21.86 -10.83
C LEU A 270 12.07 -22.71 -12.08
N ILE A 271 13.03 -22.28 -12.91
CA ILE A 271 13.30 -22.87 -14.23
C ILE A 271 14.64 -23.58 -14.29
N GLY A 272 15.58 -23.30 -13.39
CA GLY A 272 16.95 -23.84 -13.43
C GLY A 272 17.87 -23.12 -14.42
N ARG A 273 17.43 -22.00 -15.03
CA ARG A 273 18.20 -21.22 -16.02
C ARG A 273 18.21 -19.74 -15.70
N ARG A 274 19.15 -19.02 -16.28
CA ARG A 274 19.21 -17.56 -16.23
C ARG A 274 18.33 -16.95 -17.31
N MET A 275 17.93 -15.72 -17.09
CA MET A 275 17.27 -14.88 -18.07
C MET A 275 18.28 -13.86 -18.60
N ASP A 276 18.37 -13.73 -19.93
CA ASP A 276 19.12 -12.65 -20.55
C ASP A 276 18.26 -11.39 -20.53
N VAL A 277 18.50 -10.55 -19.49
CA VAL A 277 17.69 -9.35 -19.22
C VAL A 277 18.10 -8.23 -20.18
N VAL A 278 17.13 -7.74 -20.94
CA VAL A 278 17.31 -6.60 -21.86
C VAL A 278 16.68 -5.32 -21.36
N GLU A 279 15.71 -5.41 -20.44
CA GLU A 279 15.00 -4.26 -19.89
C GLU A 279 14.63 -4.50 -18.43
N GLN A 280 14.73 -3.46 -17.61
CA GLN A 280 14.22 -3.42 -16.23
C GLN A 280 13.47 -2.13 -16.05
N VAL A 281 12.28 -2.21 -15.46
CA VAL A 281 11.44 -1.05 -15.17
C VAL A 281 10.78 -1.18 -13.81
N ALA A 282 10.48 -0.04 -13.19
CA ALA A 282 9.80 0.03 -11.91
C ALA A 282 8.56 0.92 -12.00
N GLY A 283 7.56 0.61 -11.21
CA GLY A 283 6.34 1.42 -11.12
C GLY A 283 5.71 1.34 -9.75
N ILE A 284 4.98 2.39 -9.38
CA ILE A 284 4.29 2.48 -8.08
C ILE A 284 2.82 2.13 -8.26
N ARG A 285 2.37 1.04 -7.64
CA ARG A 285 0.97 0.59 -7.67
C ARG A 285 0.13 1.52 -6.81
N PRO A 286 -0.92 2.14 -7.38
CA PRO A 286 -1.85 2.95 -6.61
C PRO A 286 -2.78 2.02 -5.80
N THR A 287 -2.54 1.91 -4.52
CA THR A 287 -3.34 1.09 -3.61
C THR A 287 -3.89 1.96 -2.50
N MET A 288 -5.18 1.87 -2.21
CA MET A 288 -5.78 2.54 -1.06
C MET A 288 -5.44 1.79 0.23
N LYS A 289 -5.52 2.46 1.37
CA LYS A 289 -5.19 1.88 2.69
C LYS A 289 -5.98 0.60 3.02
N ASP A 290 -7.18 0.44 2.47
CA ASP A 290 -8.04 -0.73 2.65
C ASP A 290 -7.98 -1.73 1.50
N TYR A 291 -7.04 -1.55 0.56
CA TYR A 291 -6.82 -2.39 -0.63
C TYR A 291 -8.00 -2.47 -1.60
N GLU A 292 -9.03 -1.64 -1.46
CA GLU A 292 -10.16 -1.55 -2.37
C GLU A 292 -10.04 -0.32 -3.28
N PRO A 293 -10.48 -0.38 -4.55
CA PRO A 293 -10.51 0.78 -5.43
C PRO A 293 -11.36 1.91 -4.86
N ALA A 294 -11.06 3.14 -5.25
CA ALA A 294 -11.83 4.32 -4.87
C ALA A 294 -12.40 5.01 -6.11
N ILE A 295 -13.72 5.04 -6.23
CA ILE A 295 -14.46 5.80 -7.23
C ILE A 295 -15.52 6.68 -6.57
N GLY A 296 -15.82 7.81 -7.15
CA GLY A 296 -16.91 8.66 -6.67
C GLY A 296 -16.54 10.12 -6.52
N ARG A 297 -17.48 10.90 -6.00
CA ARG A 297 -17.33 12.34 -5.75
C ARG A 297 -16.47 12.58 -4.52
N LEU A 298 -15.49 13.49 -4.65
CA LEU A 298 -14.54 13.78 -3.58
C LEU A 298 -15.12 14.66 -2.47
N ASN A 299 -15.85 15.72 -2.83
CA ASN A 299 -16.45 16.65 -1.89
C ASN A 299 -17.88 16.96 -2.31
N GLU A 300 -18.79 17.06 -1.35
CA GLU A 300 -20.16 17.51 -1.62
C GLU A 300 -20.14 18.94 -2.18
N GLY A 301 -20.97 19.18 -3.20
CA GLY A 301 -21.05 20.48 -3.89
C GLY A 301 -19.95 20.76 -4.92
N LYS A 302 -18.94 19.91 -5.08
CA LYS A 302 -17.90 20.07 -6.11
C LYS A 302 -18.03 18.97 -7.18
N ASN A 303 -17.88 19.35 -8.45
CA ASN A 303 -17.93 18.41 -9.58
C ASN A 303 -16.56 17.73 -9.83
N VAL A 304 -15.85 17.38 -8.76
CA VAL A 304 -14.56 16.69 -8.78
C VAL A 304 -14.73 15.27 -8.28
N TYR A 305 -14.24 14.32 -9.06
CA TYR A 305 -14.37 12.88 -8.83
C TYR A 305 -13.00 12.22 -8.81
N ILE A 306 -12.93 11.03 -8.25
CA ILE A 306 -11.75 10.19 -8.28
C ILE A 306 -12.07 8.84 -8.94
N PHE A 307 -11.08 8.31 -9.65
CA PHE A 307 -11.03 6.93 -10.09
C PHE A 307 -9.60 6.40 -9.93
N ASN A 308 -9.34 5.76 -8.81
CA ASN A 308 -7.99 5.34 -8.42
C ASN A 308 -8.00 4.06 -7.56
N GLY A 309 -6.82 3.63 -7.09
CA GLY A 309 -6.69 2.51 -6.17
C GLY A 309 -6.79 1.14 -6.81
N LEU A 310 -6.53 1.01 -8.12
CA LEU A 310 -6.65 -0.27 -8.84
C LEU A 310 -5.60 -1.32 -8.42
N GLY A 311 -4.52 -0.91 -7.74
CA GLY A 311 -3.44 -1.79 -7.29
C GLY A 311 -2.85 -2.61 -8.44
N SER A 312 -2.76 -3.92 -8.27
CA SER A 312 -2.27 -4.85 -9.30
C SER A 312 -3.37 -5.43 -10.21
N LYS A 313 -4.64 -5.03 -10.03
CA LYS A 313 -5.80 -5.61 -10.73
C LYS A 313 -6.41 -4.66 -11.78
N GLY A 314 -5.66 -3.65 -12.21
CA GLY A 314 -6.17 -2.61 -13.10
C GLY A 314 -6.75 -3.14 -14.40
N SER A 315 -6.08 -4.06 -15.09
CA SER A 315 -6.55 -4.63 -16.35
C SER A 315 -7.88 -5.38 -16.23
N LEU A 316 -8.15 -6.01 -15.08
CA LEU A 316 -9.41 -6.71 -14.83
C LEU A 316 -10.53 -5.77 -14.39
N LYS A 317 -10.23 -4.87 -13.43
CA LYS A 317 -11.25 -4.09 -12.72
C LYS A 317 -11.58 -2.74 -13.35
N ALA A 318 -10.65 -2.11 -14.10
CA ALA A 318 -10.89 -0.78 -14.65
C ALA A 318 -12.17 -0.68 -15.50
N PRO A 319 -12.49 -1.63 -16.39
CA PRO A 319 -13.71 -1.57 -17.18
C PRO A 319 -15.01 -1.55 -16.35
N SER A 320 -15.17 -2.47 -15.41
CA SER A 320 -16.38 -2.54 -14.59
C SER A 320 -16.55 -1.30 -13.70
N LEU A 321 -15.45 -0.82 -13.11
CA LEU A 321 -15.44 0.39 -12.29
C LEU A 321 -15.72 1.66 -13.11
N ALA A 322 -15.20 1.73 -14.34
CA ALA A 322 -15.51 2.83 -15.24
C ALA A 322 -17.02 2.94 -15.54
N PHE A 323 -17.68 1.83 -15.85
CA PHE A 323 -19.13 1.82 -16.05
C PHE A 323 -19.91 2.19 -14.77
N LYS A 324 -19.45 1.77 -13.59
CA LYS A 324 -20.06 2.17 -12.31
C LYS A 324 -19.91 3.68 -12.08
N LEU A 325 -18.76 4.27 -12.39
CA LEU A 325 -18.55 5.71 -12.28
C LEU A 325 -19.38 6.48 -13.30
N VAL A 326 -19.50 6.00 -14.55
CA VAL A 326 -20.38 6.61 -15.55
C VAL A 326 -21.84 6.63 -15.08
N LYS A 327 -22.34 5.55 -14.45
CA LYS A 327 -23.69 5.54 -13.84
C LYS A 327 -23.84 6.58 -12.74
N LEU A 328 -22.80 6.83 -11.95
CA LEU A 328 -22.83 7.91 -10.97
C LEU A 328 -22.90 9.28 -11.64
N LEU A 329 -22.06 9.51 -12.65
CA LEU A 329 -21.97 10.81 -13.34
C LEU A 329 -23.26 11.16 -14.09
N LEU A 330 -23.86 10.21 -14.82
CA LEU A 330 -25.00 10.44 -15.69
C LEU A 330 -26.34 10.20 -14.99
N ASP A 331 -26.43 9.14 -14.20
CA ASP A 331 -27.69 8.64 -13.65
C ASP A 331 -27.81 8.93 -12.13
N GLY A 332 -26.78 9.54 -11.51
CA GLY A 332 -26.74 9.82 -10.06
C GLY A 332 -26.67 8.55 -9.18
N LYS A 333 -26.41 7.36 -9.77
CA LYS A 333 -26.42 6.10 -9.04
C LYS A 333 -25.09 5.90 -8.31
N GLU A 334 -25.12 6.03 -6.98
CA GLU A 334 -23.94 5.82 -6.12
C GLU A 334 -23.37 4.40 -6.28
N PRO A 335 -22.03 4.27 -6.35
CA PRO A 335 -21.38 2.96 -6.33
C PRO A 335 -21.52 2.30 -4.95
N GLU A 336 -21.28 1.00 -4.90
CA GLU A 336 -21.33 0.20 -3.66
C GLU A 336 -20.38 0.79 -2.59
N LYS A 337 -20.78 0.75 -1.33
CA LYS A 337 -20.04 1.33 -0.20
C LYS A 337 -18.56 0.90 -0.18
N ARG A 338 -18.27 -0.35 -0.58
CA ARG A 338 -16.92 -0.93 -0.60
C ARG A 338 -15.95 -0.18 -1.51
N ILE A 339 -16.43 0.34 -2.65
CA ILE A 339 -15.61 1.04 -3.66
C ILE A 339 -15.88 2.54 -3.69
N ASN A 340 -16.91 3.03 -3.00
CA ASN A 340 -17.23 4.44 -2.95
C ASN A 340 -16.17 5.20 -2.12
N VAL A 341 -15.61 6.27 -2.70
CA VAL A 341 -14.58 7.09 -2.04
C VAL A 341 -15.05 7.69 -0.71
N LYS A 342 -16.36 7.91 -0.53
CA LYS A 342 -16.94 8.43 0.72
C LYS A 342 -16.55 7.60 1.94
N ARG A 343 -16.30 6.28 1.81
CA ARG A 343 -15.83 5.43 2.90
C ARG A 343 -14.46 5.84 3.46
N LEU A 344 -13.61 6.43 2.61
CA LEU A 344 -12.27 6.90 2.97
C LEU A 344 -12.33 8.31 3.58
N VAL A 345 -13.22 9.17 3.06
CA VAL A 345 -13.46 10.53 3.56
C VAL A 345 -14.18 10.49 4.91
N GLN A 346 -15.24 9.70 5.04
CA GLN A 346 -15.99 9.53 6.30
C GLN A 346 -15.14 8.91 7.42
N ARG A 347 -14.16 8.05 7.07
CA ARG A 347 -13.17 7.61 8.08
C ARG A 347 -12.34 8.77 8.60
N LYS A 348 -12.07 9.78 7.80
CA LYS A 348 -11.34 10.99 8.21
C LYS A 348 -12.20 11.88 9.10
N GLU A 349 -13.46 12.06 8.78
CA GLU A 349 -14.42 12.81 9.64
C GLU A 349 -14.67 12.09 10.97
N ASN A 350 -14.80 10.77 10.94
CA ASN A 350 -14.89 9.96 12.17
C ASN A 350 -13.55 9.80 12.90
N THR A 351 -12.40 10.07 12.24
CA THR A 351 -11.07 10.08 12.85
C THR A 351 -10.56 11.49 13.13
N GLN A 352 -11.17 12.56 12.62
CA GLN A 352 -10.84 13.93 13.04
C GLN A 352 -11.19 14.21 14.51
N GLY A 353 -11.95 13.31 15.17
CA GLY A 353 -12.11 13.28 16.63
C GLY A 353 -11.19 12.29 17.37
N ARG A 354 -10.42 11.41 16.67
CA ARG A 354 -9.65 10.34 17.33
C ARG A 354 -8.36 10.05 16.61
N LYS A 355 -7.26 10.59 17.11
CA LYS A 355 -5.91 10.27 16.68
C LYS A 355 -5.62 8.78 16.87
N PRO A 356 -4.87 8.09 15.97
CA PRO A 356 -4.30 6.78 16.24
C PRO A 356 -3.56 6.79 17.57
N LEU A 357 -3.60 5.69 18.33
CA LEU A 357 -2.94 5.63 19.64
C LEU A 357 -1.45 5.94 19.55
N THR A 358 -0.79 5.58 18.44
CA THR A 358 0.62 5.94 18.16
C THR A 358 0.82 7.44 18.01
N GLU A 359 -0.03 8.13 17.25
CA GLU A 359 0.03 9.58 17.11
C GLU A 359 -0.31 10.30 18.43
N LEU A 360 -1.28 9.77 19.17
CA LEU A 360 -1.63 10.31 20.49
C LEU A 360 -0.48 10.15 21.48
N ALA A 361 0.20 8.99 21.50
CA ALA A 361 1.38 8.75 22.29
C ALA A 361 2.51 9.73 21.93
N GLN A 362 2.76 9.94 20.64
CA GLN A 362 3.75 10.91 20.16
C GLN A 362 3.39 12.36 20.55
N ASP A 363 2.11 12.76 20.49
CA ASP A 363 1.69 14.10 20.90
C ASP A 363 1.85 14.34 22.42
N ILE A 364 1.57 13.32 23.22
CA ILE A 364 1.78 13.37 24.67
C ILE A 364 3.28 13.55 24.98
N VAL A 365 4.13 12.77 24.32
CA VAL A 365 5.59 12.84 24.46
C VAL A 365 6.14 14.18 23.95
N ARG A 366 5.64 14.68 22.83
CA ARG A 366 6.00 16.01 22.27
C ARG A 366 5.70 17.14 23.25
N GLY A 367 4.64 17.03 24.03
CA GLY A 367 4.26 18.02 25.05
C GLY A 367 5.31 18.15 26.16
N VAL A 368 6.13 17.13 26.38
CA VAL A 368 7.06 17.04 27.53
C VAL A 368 8.53 17.17 27.09
N LEU A 369 8.93 16.55 25.97
CA LEU A 369 10.30 16.56 25.45
C LEU A 369 10.78 17.97 25.04
N ARG A 370 12.04 18.26 25.30
CA ARG A 370 12.75 19.46 24.85
C ARG A 370 14.09 19.08 24.25
N THR A 371 14.66 19.99 23.47
CA THR A 371 16.02 19.86 22.94
C THR A 371 17.03 19.68 24.07
N GLY A 372 17.89 18.68 23.96
CA GLY A 372 18.87 18.30 24.97
C GLY A 372 18.42 17.17 25.92
N ASP A 373 17.16 16.77 25.88
CA ASP A 373 16.60 15.72 26.73
C ASP A 373 17.10 14.31 26.35
N LEU A 374 16.94 13.38 27.31
CA LEU A 374 17.12 11.94 27.10
C LEU A 374 15.74 11.27 26.94
N ALA A 375 15.57 10.54 25.84
CA ALA A 375 14.40 9.71 25.60
C ALA A 375 14.79 8.22 25.40
N ILE A 376 13.84 7.33 25.70
CA ILE A 376 14.00 5.88 25.51
C ILE A 376 12.92 5.39 24.54
N ASP A 377 13.35 4.60 23.56
CA ASP A 377 12.47 3.75 22.74
C ASP A 377 12.69 2.30 23.17
N GLY A 378 11.73 1.75 23.91
CA GLY A 378 11.85 0.39 24.47
C GLY A 378 11.57 -0.71 23.45
N THR A 379 11.06 -0.36 22.24
CA THR A 379 10.65 -1.30 21.18
C THR A 379 10.85 -0.65 19.83
N VAL A 380 12.10 -0.57 19.39
CA VAL A 380 12.54 0.21 18.22
C VAL A 380 11.79 -0.19 16.94
N GLY A 381 11.61 -1.49 16.69
CA GLY A 381 10.89 -2.00 15.53
C GLY A 381 11.38 -1.42 14.20
N ASN A 382 10.48 -0.84 13.43
CA ASN A 382 10.81 -0.19 12.15
C ASN A 382 11.36 1.25 12.31
N GLY A 383 11.58 1.74 13.51
CA GLY A 383 12.26 3.00 13.82
C GLY A 383 11.44 4.28 13.65
N PHE A 384 10.11 4.19 13.55
CA PHE A 384 9.27 5.39 13.40
C PHE A 384 9.28 6.25 14.67
N ASP A 385 9.09 5.64 15.84
CA ASP A 385 9.11 6.34 17.12
C ASP A 385 10.54 6.76 17.48
N THR A 386 11.55 5.97 17.15
CA THR A 386 12.96 6.31 17.32
C THR A 386 13.32 7.61 16.57
N VAL A 387 12.92 7.73 15.30
CA VAL A 387 13.14 8.96 14.51
C VAL A 387 12.37 10.12 15.09
N PHE A 388 11.11 9.94 15.47
CA PHE A 388 10.31 10.96 16.12
C PHE A 388 10.98 11.46 17.39
N LEU A 389 11.40 10.58 18.30
CA LEU A 389 12.10 10.96 19.54
C LEU A 389 13.39 11.72 19.24
N SER A 390 14.21 11.24 18.29
CA SER A 390 15.45 11.91 17.86
C SER A 390 15.22 13.33 17.36
N GLN A 391 14.11 13.55 16.62
CA GLN A 391 13.73 14.88 16.16
C GLN A 391 13.33 15.81 17.31
N GLN A 392 12.60 15.28 18.32
CA GLN A 392 12.12 16.09 19.45
C GLN A 392 13.25 16.50 20.40
N VAL A 393 14.18 15.59 20.68
CA VAL A 393 15.32 15.92 21.58
C VAL A 393 16.41 16.76 20.87
N GLY A 394 16.36 16.89 19.55
CA GLY A 394 17.32 17.65 18.77
C GLY A 394 18.75 17.09 18.82
N ASP A 395 19.70 17.74 18.16
CA ASP A 395 21.07 17.22 18.00
C ASP A 395 21.88 17.18 19.30
N THR A 396 21.47 17.91 20.33
CA THR A 396 22.10 17.93 21.66
C THR A 396 21.48 16.95 22.65
N GLY A 397 20.33 16.39 22.34
CA GLY A 397 19.70 15.35 23.12
C GLY A 397 20.11 13.95 22.66
N THR A 398 19.66 12.95 23.39
CA THR A 398 20.01 11.54 23.13
C THR A 398 18.77 10.68 23.13
N VAL A 399 18.71 9.71 22.21
CA VAL A 399 17.71 8.63 22.24
C VAL A 399 18.44 7.30 22.43
N ILE A 400 17.95 6.46 23.34
CA ILE A 400 18.43 5.09 23.50
C ILE A 400 17.30 4.15 23.07
N GLY A 401 17.55 3.38 22.00
CA GLY A 401 16.59 2.43 21.44
C GLY A 401 16.96 0.99 21.70
N PHE A 402 15.99 0.15 22.10
CA PHE A 402 16.17 -1.28 22.37
C PHE A 402 15.32 -2.12 21.43
N ASP A 403 15.93 -3.18 20.87
CA ASP A 403 15.20 -4.24 20.18
C ASP A 403 16.01 -5.55 20.22
N ILE A 404 15.31 -6.68 20.35
CA ILE A 404 15.93 -8.03 20.35
C ILE A 404 16.16 -8.56 18.94
N GLN A 405 15.56 -7.95 17.93
CA GLN A 405 15.65 -8.38 16.54
C GLN A 405 16.69 -7.56 15.78
N ALA A 406 17.76 -8.21 15.31
CA ALA A 406 18.79 -7.56 14.49
C ALA A 406 18.22 -6.85 13.26
N GLN A 407 17.17 -7.42 12.67
CA GLN A 407 16.48 -6.84 11.53
C GLN A 407 15.83 -5.49 11.87
N ALA A 408 15.24 -5.34 13.06
CA ALA A 408 14.64 -4.09 13.55
C ALA A 408 15.73 -3.01 13.73
N ILE A 409 16.85 -3.37 14.37
CA ILE A 409 18.00 -2.49 14.57
C ILE A 409 18.54 -1.97 13.24
N GLU A 410 18.72 -2.86 12.26
CA GLU A 410 19.25 -2.51 10.95
C GLU A 410 18.25 -1.64 10.14
N ALA A 411 16.96 -1.96 10.16
CA ALA A 411 15.93 -1.15 9.51
C ALA A 411 15.87 0.27 10.09
N THR A 412 15.99 0.37 11.42
CA THR A 412 16.02 1.66 12.13
C THR A 412 17.28 2.45 11.83
N ARG A 413 18.45 1.82 11.76
CA ARG A 413 19.71 2.48 11.40
C ARG A 413 19.60 3.15 10.04
N ARG A 414 19.12 2.41 9.02
CA ARG A 414 18.89 2.97 7.67
C ARG A 414 17.91 4.13 7.68
N ARG A 415 16.85 4.04 8.49
CA ARG A 415 15.86 5.12 8.61
C ARG A 415 16.46 6.37 9.27
N LEU A 416 17.29 6.21 10.30
CA LEU A 416 18.00 7.32 10.94
C LEU A 416 18.97 8.00 9.98
N GLU A 417 19.75 7.23 9.24
CA GLU A 417 20.67 7.73 8.21
C GLU A 417 19.92 8.53 7.13
N ALA A 418 18.81 7.98 6.60
CA ALA A 418 17.96 8.64 5.62
C ALA A 418 17.33 9.95 6.13
N ASN A 419 17.20 10.12 7.46
CA ASN A 419 16.69 11.33 8.10
C ASN A 419 17.80 12.23 8.68
N GLY A 420 19.08 11.92 8.43
CA GLY A 420 20.22 12.68 8.91
C GLY A 420 20.33 12.71 10.45
N ARG A 421 19.99 11.62 11.14
CA ARG A 421 19.95 11.52 12.60
C ARG A 421 21.12 10.71 13.13
N GLY A 422 22.00 11.35 13.94
CA GLY A 422 23.17 10.70 14.58
C GLY A 422 23.12 10.65 16.11
N ASN A 423 22.07 11.20 16.73
CA ASN A 423 21.91 11.32 18.17
C ASN A 423 21.16 10.13 18.82
N VAL A 424 21.23 8.93 18.21
CA VAL A 424 20.55 7.72 18.65
C VAL A 424 21.54 6.60 18.92
N GLU A 425 21.46 6.01 20.10
CA GLU A 425 22.19 4.80 20.49
C GLU A 425 21.26 3.58 20.38
N LEU A 426 21.47 2.72 19.38
CA LEU A 426 20.69 1.50 19.18
C LEU A 426 21.34 0.32 19.92
N LYS A 427 20.57 -0.36 20.77
CA LYS A 427 20.94 -1.53 21.54
C LYS A 427 20.26 -2.77 20.96
N HIS A 428 21.03 -3.71 20.43
CA HIS A 428 20.52 -5.03 20.04
C HIS A 428 20.40 -5.91 21.29
N GLU A 429 19.48 -5.53 22.18
CA GLU A 429 19.28 -6.15 23.50
C GLU A 429 17.80 -6.07 23.89
N ASN A 430 17.39 -6.95 24.84
CA ASN A 430 16.06 -6.87 25.43
C ASN A 430 15.91 -5.58 26.26
N HIS A 431 14.76 -4.93 26.15
CA HIS A 431 14.45 -3.71 26.93
C HIS A 431 14.47 -3.94 28.45
N GLU A 432 14.42 -5.18 28.95
CA GLU A 432 14.59 -5.46 30.39
C GLU A 432 15.94 -4.96 30.92
N PHE A 433 16.94 -4.78 30.04
CA PHE A 433 18.26 -4.27 30.40
C PHE A 433 18.36 -2.74 30.50
N ILE A 434 17.27 -2.00 30.33
CA ILE A 434 17.20 -0.55 30.61
C ILE A 434 17.77 -0.22 32.01
N GLY A 435 17.58 -1.12 32.97
CA GLY A 435 18.13 -1.00 34.33
C GLY A 435 19.68 -0.91 34.39
N ARG A 436 20.41 -1.33 33.35
CA ARG A 436 21.88 -1.24 33.27
C ARG A 436 22.38 0.14 32.81
N LEU A 437 21.49 1.03 32.35
CA LEU A 437 21.89 2.40 32.01
C LEU A 437 22.42 3.13 33.26
N PRO A 438 23.37 4.09 33.08
CA PRO A 438 23.89 4.86 34.19
C PRO A 438 22.82 5.54 35.04
N ARG A 439 22.88 5.46 36.35
CA ARG A 439 21.89 6.03 37.27
C ARG A 439 21.75 7.55 37.19
N ARG A 440 22.72 8.25 36.59
CA ARG A 440 22.69 9.71 36.40
C ARG A 440 21.92 10.15 35.16
N SER A 441 21.40 9.23 34.37
CA SER A 441 20.65 9.54 33.15
C SER A 441 19.20 9.84 33.54
N GLU A 442 18.81 11.10 33.59
CA GLU A 442 17.43 11.52 33.84
C GLU A 442 16.60 11.38 32.55
N VAL A 443 15.71 10.39 32.52
CA VAL A 443 14.83 10.14 31.37
C VAL A 443 13.65 11.09 31.38
N THR A 444 13.45 11.84 30.31
CA THR A 444 12.32 12.73 30.15
C THR A 444 11.11 12.03 29.58
N ALA A 445 11.31 11.15 28.59
CA ALA A 445 10.22 10.38 28.01
C ALA A 445 10.66 8.96 27.62
N ALA A 446 9.70 8.02 27.69
CA ALA A 446 9.89 6.68 27.16
C ALA A 446 8.65 6.24 26.36
N MET A 447 8.88 5.49 25.26
CA MET A 447 7.83 4.90 24.43
C MET A 447 8.02 3.40 24.31
N PHE A 448 6.90 2.66 24.39
CA PHE A 448 6.85 1.21 24.16
C PHE A 448 5.68 0.86 23.26
N ASN A 449 5.93 0.08 22.21
CA ASN A 449 4.90 -0.53 21.37
C ASN A 449 5.02 -2.05 21.50
N LEU A 450 4.18 -2.63 22.38
CA LEU A 450 4.26 -4.04 22.74
C LEU A 450 3.56 -4.93 21.72
N GLY A 451 4.19 -6.08 21.39
CA GLY A 451 3.67 -7.03 20.43
C GLY A 451 4.79 -7.65 19.60
N TYR A 452 4.61 -7.75 18.30
CA TYR A 452 5.58 -8.29 17.35
C TYR A 452 5.96 -7.24 16.29
N LEU A 453 7.14 -7.44 15.67
CA LEU A 453 7.61 -6.60 14.58
C LEU A 453 6.71 -6.79 13.34
N PRO A 454 6.01 -5.75 12.84
CA PRO A 454 5.26 -5.84 11.59
C PRO A 454 6.16 -6.29 10.45
N HIS A 455 5.78 -7.37 9.75
CA HIS A 455 6.54 -8.02 8.68
C HIS A 455 7.82 -8.76 9.13
N GLY A 456 8.06 -8.91 10.43
CA GLY A 456 9.12 -9.74 11.02
C GLY A 456 8.64 -11.15 11.38
N ASP A 457 9.42 -11.82 12.22
CA ASP A 457 9.04 -13.12 12.80
C ASP A 457 7.98 -12.90 13.87
N HIS A 458 6.76 -13.33 13.60
CA HIS A 458 5.61 -13.19 14.51
C HIS A 458 5.69 -14.09 15.74
N THR A 459 6.65 -15.04 15.81
CA THR A 459 6.90 -15.86 17.00
C THR A 459 7.70 -15.10 18.05
N VAL A 460 8.38 -14.03 17.66
CA VAL A 460 9.14 -13.15 18.55
C VAL A 460 8.25 -12.00 19.00
N VAL A 461 7.72 -12.12 20.20
CA VAL A 461 6.82 -11.13 20.84
C VAL A 461 7.43 -10.61 22.13
N THR A 462 7.02 -9.40 22.55
CA THR A 462 7.35 -8.87 23.86
C THR A 462 6.76 -9.77 24.97
N GLN A 463 7.41 -9.79 26.12
CA GLN A 463 7.04 -10.68 27.22
C GLN A 463 6.65 -9.88 28.46
N PRO A 464 5.55 -10.25 29.18
CA PRO A 464 5.06 -9.50 30.32
C PRO A 464 6.11 -9.22 31.41
N LYS A 465 7.01 -10.19 31.68
CA LYS A 465 8.07 -10.04 32.70
C LYS A 465 9.16 -9.04 32.29
N SER A 466 9.63 -9.11 31.04
CA SER A 466 10.66 -8.18 30.54
C SER A 466 10.10 -6.76 30.43
N THR A 467 8.87 -6.61 29.96
CA THR A 467 8.14 -5.33 29.88
C THR A 467 7.98 -4.70 31.27
N ALA A 468 7.54 -5.48 32.24
CA ALA A 468 7.40 -5.04 33.63
C ALA A 468 8.72 -4.55 34.25
N SER A 469 9.82 -5.28 34.01
CA SER A 469 11.16 -4.90 34.45
C SER A 469 11.63 -3.60 33.81
N ALA A 470 11.45 -3.48 32.50
CA ALA A 470 11.81 -2.28 31.73
C ALA A 470 11.08 -1.03 32.24
N MET A 471 9.76 -1.12 32.43
CA MET A 471 8.93 -0.02 32.90
C MET A 471 9.36 0.48 34.28
N LYS A 472 9.62 -0.43 35.22
CA LYS A 472 10.14 -0.08 36.56
C LYS A 472 11.48 0.64 36.44
N ALA A 473 12.40 0.12 35.63
CA ALA A 473 13.72 0.71 35.41
C ALA A 473 13.66 2.09 34.77
N VAL A 474 12.68 2.34 33.88
CA VAL A 474 12.42 3.67 33.30
C VAL A 474 11.94 4.63 34.39
N VAL A 475 10.93 4.24 35.19
CA VAL A 475 10.34 5.11 36.22
C VAL A 475 11.36 5.49 37.29
N GLU A 476 12.26 4.58 37.71
CA GLU A 476 13.37 4.86 38.65
C GLU A 476 14.35 5.93 38.14
N ARG A 477 14.36 6.18 36.82
CA ARG A 477 15.24 7.15 36.15
C ARG A 477 14.49 8.34 35.59
N MET A 478 13.18 8.34 35.72
CA MET A 478 12.35 9.39 35.12
C MET A 478 12.41 10.65 35.93
N ARG A 479 12.68 11.78 35.27
CA ARG A 479 12.61 13.08 35.93
C ARG A 479 11.19 13.44 36.34
N THR A 480 11.03 14.30 37.33
CA THR A 480 9.74 14.89 37.67
C THR A 480 9.12 15.58 36.43
N GLY A 481 7.86 15.31 36.16
CA GLY A 481 7.16 15.78 34.95
C GLY A 481 7.46 14.94 33.70
N GLY A 482 8.27 13.90 33.80
CA GLY A 482 8.52 12.97 32.70
C GLY A 482 7.29 12.11 32.38
N VAL A 483 7.29 11.50 31.18
CA VAL A 483 6.16 10.70 30.69
C VAL A 483 6.63 9.38 30.08
N MET A 484 5.89 8.31 30.33
CA MET A 484 6.03 7.04 29.64
C MET A 484 4.71 6.67 28.96
N THR A 485 4.78 6.32 27.67
CA THR A 485 3.65 5.80 26.90
C THR A 485 3.88 4.33 26.56
N VAL A 486 2.84 3.50 26.72
CA VAL A 486 2.89 2.07 26.42
C VAL A 486 1.65 1.71 25.61
N ILE A 487 1.83 1.26 24.38
CA ILE A 487 0.74 0.71 23.57
C ILE A 487 0.82 -0.81 23.65
N ALA A 488 -0.23 -1.43 24.19
CA ALA A 488 -0.36 -2.87 24.28
C ALA A 488 -1.36 -3.39 23.24
N TYR A 489 -0.90 -4.29 22.35
CA TYR A 489 -1.72 -4.90 21.31
C TYR A 489 -2.31 -6.22 21.81
N ARG A 490 -3.61 -6.24 22.10
CA ARG A 490 -4.33 -7.37 22.71
C ARG A 490 -4.79 -8.46 21.69
N GLY A 491 -4.49 -8.28 20.41
CA GLY A 491 -5.03 -9.11 19.33
C GLY A 491 -4.19 -10.33 18.92
N HIS A 492 -3.12 -10.65 19.65
CA HIS A 492 -2.26 -11.81 19.44
C HIS A 492 -2.16 -12.68 20.70
N GLU A 493 -1.62 -13.88 20.56
CA GLU A 493 -1.40 -14.79 21.69
C GLU A 493 -0.47 -14.14 22.73
N GLY A 494 -0.87 -14.13 24.01
CA GLY A 494 -0.15 -13.46 25.09
C GLY A 494 -0.36 -11.94 25.19
N GLY A 495 -1.01 -11.29 24.23
CA GLY A 495 -1.16 -9.83 24.21
C GLY A 495 -2.12 -9.31 25.29
N GLN A 496 -3.10 -10.11 25.70
CA GLN A 496 -4.02 -9.74 26.78
C GLN A 496 -3.35 -9.82 28.14
N GLU A 497 -2.56 -10.88 28.38
CA GLU A 497 -1.73 -11.07 29.57
C GLU A 497 -0.69 -9.96 29.70
N GLU A 498 -0.07 -9.54 28.60
CA GLU A 498 0.90 -8.45 28.60
C GLU A 498 0.23 -7.11 28.92
N SER A 499 -0.93 -6.82 28.36
CA SER A 499 -1.72 -5.63 28.67
C SER A 499 -2.11 -5.56 30.16
N GLU A 500 -2.50 -6.70 30.75
CA GLU A 500 -2.82 -6.80 32.17
C GLU A 500 -1.60 -6.63 33.08
N ALA A 501 -0.45 -7.17 32.67
CA ALA A 501 0.81 -6.96 33.37
C ALA A 501 1.22 -5.48 33.36
N VAL A 502 1.07 -4.78 32.23
CA VAL A 502 1.29 -3.32 32.11
C VAL A 502 0.40 -2.58 33.10
N ARG A 503 -0.91 -2.87 33.11
CA ARG A 503 -1.88 -2.24 34.02
C ARG A 503 -1.49 -2.45 35.48
N THR A 504 -1.16 -3.68 35.85
CA THR A 504 -0.76 -4.05 37.22
C THR A 504 0.51 -3.32 37.65
N VAL A 505 1.53 -3.29 36.79
CA VAL A 505 2.81 -2.64 37.11
C VAL A 505 2.63 -1.14 37.25
N LEU A 506 1.96 -0.48 36.31
CA LEU A 506 1.74 0.97 36.37
C LEU A 506 0.86 1.35 37.56
N GLY A 507 -0.19 0.57 37.86
CA GLY A 507 -1.05 0.80 39.02
C GLY A 507 -0.36 0.62 40.37
N SER A 508 0.75 -0.13 40.43
CA SER A 508 1.56 -0.31 41.65
C SER A 508 2.57 0.83 41.91
N MET A 509 2.74 1.73 40.94
CA MET A 509 3.71 2.83 41.04
C MET A 509 3.12 4.03 41.79
N SER A 510 3.64 4.30 42.99
CA SER A 510 3.18 5.40 43.85
C SER A 510 3.69 6.79 43.44
N SER A 511 4.66 6.85 42.51
CA SER A 511 5.36 8.08 42.12
C SER A 511 4.77 8.76 40.88
N GLY A 512 3.52 8.48 40.50
CA GLY A 512 2.93 9.09 39.32
C GLY A 512 1.46 8.80 39.12
N ALA A 513 0.89 9.41 38.09
CA ALA A 513 -0.48 9.18 37.64
C ALA A 513 -0.53 8.34 36.38
N VAL A 514 -1.47 7.41 36.31
CA VAL A 514 -1.72 6.54 35.17
C VAL A 514 -3.04 6.91 34.51
N GLU A 515 -3.01 7.07 33.20
CA GLU A 515 -4.20 7.24 32.37
C GLU A 515 -4.26 6.08 31.38
N GLU A 516 -5.41 5.45 31.24
CA GLU A 516 -5.67 4.40 30.27
C GLU A 516 -6.63 4.92 29.19
N ILE A 517 -6.20 4.88 27.93
CA ILE A 517 -6.95 5.39 26.79
C ILE A 517 -7.32 4.22 25.88
N GLU A 518 -8.59 3.86 25.91
CA GLU A 518 -9.19 2.86 25.04
C GLU A 518 -9.95 3.51 23.88
N SER A 519 -10.05 2.79 22.77
CA SER A 519 -10.91 3.21 21.67
C SER A 519 -12.33 2.74 21.91
N GLU A 520 -13.28 3.65 22.21
CA GLU A 520 -14.70 3.32 22.39
C GLU A 520 -15.29 2.54 21.20
N GLY A 521 -16.14 1.55 21.50
CA GLY A 521 -16.85 0.73 20.50
C GLY A 521 -15.98 -0.28 19.77
N ARG A 522 -14.75 -0.57 20.21
CA ARG A 522 -13.87 -1.59 19.63
C ARG A 522 -14.02 -2.95 20.31
N LYS A 523 -13.59 -3.99 19.57
CA LYS A 523 -13.52 -5.37 20.07
C LYS A 523 -12.60 -5.45 21.30
N PRO A 524 -12.80 -6.42 22.22
CA PRO A 524 -11.92 -6.62 23.38
C PRO A 524 -10.42 -6.80 23.03
N THR A 525 -10.13 -7.20 21.79
CA THR A 525 -8.78 -7.36 21.25
C THR A 525 -8.16 -6.07 20.69
N ALA A 526 -8.83 -4.92 20.79
CA ALA A 526 -8.28 -3.65 20.32
C ALA A 526 -7.11 -3.19 21.22
N PRO A 527 -6.10 -2.50 20.64
CA PRO A 527 -4.98 -1.98 21.43
C PRO A 527 -5.43 -0.91 22.42
N VAL A 528 -4.67 -0.79 23.50
CA VAL A 528 -4.84 0.21 24.56
C VAL A 528 -3.56 1.00 24.74
N LEU A 529 -3.68 2.30 25.00
CA LEU A 529 -2.57 3.19 25.34
C LEU A 529 -2.60 3.50 26.84
N PHE A 530 -1.52 3.16 27.52
CA PHE A 530 -1.25 3.57 28.89
C PHE A 530 -0.32 4.77 28.87
N VAL A 531 -0.63 5.77 29.68
CA VAL A 531 0.17 6.97 29.87
C VAL A 531 0.51 7.11 31.34
N TYR A 532 1.79 6.98 31.66
CA TYR A 532 2.30 7.23 33.01
C TYR A 532 2.97 8.60 33.06
N ARG A 533 2.56 9.45 34.04
CA ARG A 533 3.17 10.77 34.28
C ARG A 533 3.84 10.78 35.64
N HIS A 534 5.16 10.93 35.65
CA HIS A 534 5.95 10.95 36.88
C HIS A 534 5.72 12.27 37.63
N GLN A 535 5.38 12.17 38.90
CA GLN A 535 5.14 13.31 39.79
C GLN A 535 6.04 13.22 41.03
N THR A 536 6.41 14.35 41.59
CA THR A 536 7.05 14.36 42.92
C THR A 536 6.08 13.80 43.93
N GLN A 537 6.49 12.88 44.81
CA GLN A 537 5.72 12.59 46.01
C GLN A 537 5.46 13.91 46.76
N LYS A 538 4.19 14.27 46.97
CA LYS A 538 3.88 15.27 47.98
C LYS A 538 4.31 14.65 49.30
N ASP A 539 5.35 15.21 49.92
CA ASP A 539 5.63 14.93 51.32
C ASP A 539 4.34 15.14 52.09
N GLY A 540 3.88 14.09 52.75
CA GLY A 540 2.62 14.12 53.49
C GLY A 540 2.67 15.18 54.57
N GLU A 541 1.68 16.05 54.58
CA GLU A 541 1.29 16.78 55.79
C GLU A 541 0.69 15.84 56.84
#